data_7cf14bc4d7f400ecab53ffcff5108f6d
#
_entry.id   7cf14bc4d7f400ecab53ffcff5108f6d
#
_cell.length_a   1.000
_cell.length_b   1.000
_cell.length_c   1.000
_cell.angle_alpha   90.00
_cell.angle_beta   90.00
_cell.angle_gamma   90.00
#
_symmetry.space_group_name_H-M   'P 1'
#
loop_
_entity.id
_entity.type
_entity.pdbx_description
1 polymer ?
#
loop_
_entity_poly.entity_id
_entity_poly.type
_entity_poly.pdbx_seq_one_letter_code
_entity_poly.pdbx_strand_id
1 'polypeptide(L)'
;MERDSIIAASQKHDIAALPDGKLYTYGTAGFRMAADLLDGITFRVGLLSALRSRKLSGQAIGVMITASHNPAKDNGVKIVDPMGDMLEQEWEVYATQLVNCATHEAVADTFFQLAEQLKVDLKSGAKVIAGRDTRPSGITLLQALSDACSATNTSFVDYKVLTTPQLHYLTRCVNTEGTPSSYGEVSEAGYYKKINSAWERAMKNKKASGALTVDCANGVGGPKLKELLKLMDPSKTGLECKVVNDDVLKPEVLNLDCGADFVKTRQRAPPNPKPQPGGRWCSLDGDADRLIYYWIDPETTQFFMFDGDRIATLAASFIADLFRTAGLDGELRIGVVQTAYANGASTKYVEQHLQLPVVCTPTGVKHLHHAACAFDIGVYFEANGHGTVLFSTDAVQTFEKKQPQSPAQKEALDTLRALADLINQTVGDAISDMLMVEVILAHKGWGLRDWAMTYQDLPNRLVRVEVGNKDLFQTTDAERKLSQPAGCQDEIDQCVKKYTNARSFARASGTENYPSQACRVYAEAATRSEADDLANKVAHIVKTYGGA
;
A
#
# COMPACT_ATOMS: atom_id res chain seq x y z
N MET A 1 -30.30 -20.84 0.02
CA MET A 1 -28.90 -21.27 0.28
C MET A 1 -28.97 -22.47 1.19
N GLU A 2 -28.35 -23.55 0.79
CA GLU A 2 -28.46 -24.83 1.52
C GLU A 2 -27.12 -25.14 2.18
N ARG A 3 -27.16 -25.63 3.41
CA ARG A 3 -25.98 -26.04 4.19
C ARG A 3 -25.12 -27.06 3.43
N ASP A 4 -25.80 -28.08 2.85
CA ASP A 4 -25.13 -29.15 2.12
C ASP A 4 -24.38 -28.66 0.87
N SER A 5 -24.84 -27.58 0.25
CA SER A 5 -24.13 -26.97 -0.90
C SER A 5 -22.77 -26.39 -0.47
N ILE A 6 -22.69 -25.77 0.71
CA ILE A 6 -21.41 -25.24 1.24
C ILE A 6 -20.50 -26.40 1.63
N ILE A 7 -21.03 -27.47 2.28
CA ILE A 7 -20.24 -28.64 2.64
C ILE A 7 -19.64 -29.30 1.39
N ALA A 8 -20.46 -29.58 0.38
CA ALA A 8 -20.05 -30.24 -0.85
C ALA A 8 -19.00 -29.41 -1.62
N ALA A 9 -19.15 -28.08 -1.64
CA ALA A 9 -18.15 -27.19 -2.23
C ALA A 9 -16.86 -27.16 -1.41
N SER A 10 -16.95 -27.06 -0.07
CA SER A 10 -15.81 -27.01 0.85
C SER A 10 -14.94 -28.27 0.76
N GLN A 11 -15.53 -29.45 0.48
CA GLN A 11 -14.80 -30.72 0.30
C GLN A 11 -13.83 -30.73 -0.88
N LYS A 12 -13.92 -29.76 -1.79
CA LYS A 12 -12.96 -29.58 -2.89
C LYS A 12 -11.77 -28.70 -2.50
N HIS A 13 -11.83 -28.07 -1.34
CA HIS A 13 -10.92 -27.02 -0.90
C HIS A 13 -10.48 -27.26 0.54
N ASP A 14 -9.58 -28.23 0.72
CA ASP A 14 -9.03 -28.59 2.03
C ASP A 14 -8.10 -27.50 2.57
N ILE A 15 -8.02 -27.42 3.89
CA ILE A 15 -7.03 -26.62 4.61
C ILE A 15 -6.11 -27.53 5.40
N ALA A 16 -4.81 -27.37 5.19
CA ALA A 16 -3.82 -27.99 6.05
C ALA A 16 -3.81 -27.34 7.43
N ALA A 17 -3.85 -28.12 8.50
CA ALA A 17 -3.67 -27.59 9.84
C ALA A 17 -2.24 -27.05 9.99
N LEU A 18 -2.10 -25.89 10.64
CA LEU A 18 -0.78 -25.37 11.00
C LEU A 18 -0.19 -26.22 12.13
N PRO A 19 1.16 -26.43 12.15
CA PRO A 19 1.83 -27.08 13.26
C PRO A 19 1.56 -26.39 14.59
N ASP A 20 1.68 -27.14 15.69
CA ASP A 20 1.63 -26.64 17.08
C ASP A 20 0.28 -25.95 17.47
N GLY A 21 -0.80 -26.28 16.76
CA GLY A 21 -2.13 -25.72 17.07
C GLY A 21 -2.26 -24.22 16.77
N LYS A 22 -1.35 -23.66 15.98
CA LYS A 22 -1.44 -22.25 15.55
C LYS A 22 -2.58 -22.01 14.59
N LEU A 23 -3.06 -20.77 14.55
CA LEU A 23 -4.18 -20.35 13.73
C LEU A 23 -3.71 -19.50 12.55
N TYR A 24 -4.38 -19.64 11.43
CA TYR A 24 -4.32 -18.67 10.34
C TYR A 24 -4.95 -17.35 10.80
N THR A 25 -4.28 -16.24 10.59
CA THR A 25 -4.78 -14.91 10.97
C THR A 25 -4.88 -14.00 9.77
N TYR A 26 -5.99 -13.27 9.66
CA TYR A 26 -6.12 -12.19 8.68
C TYR A 26 -5.32 -10.98 9.18
N GLY A 27 -4.25 -10.65 8.48
CA GLY A 27 -3.42 -9.49 8.80
C GLY A 27 -3.74 -8.26 7.94
N THR A 28 -2.94 -7.20 8.09
CA THR A 28 -3.10 -5.95 7.31
C THR A 28 -3.00 -6.16 5.78
N ALA A 29 -2.39 -7.26 5.35
CA ALA A 29 -2.28 -7.65 3.93
C ALA A 29 -3.18 -8.84 3.57
N GLY A 30 -4.19 -9.15 4.37
CA GLY A 30 -5.01 -10.34 4.21
C GLY A 30 -4.31 -11.61 4.70
N PHE A 31 -4.70 -12.77 4.18
CA PHE A 31 -3.95 -14.01 4.35
C PHE A 31 -2.82 -14.04 3.31
N ARG A 32 -1.57 -14.25 3.76
CA ARG A 32 -0.39 -14.30 2.89
C ARG A 32 0.56 -15.39 3.35
N MET A 33 0.89 -16.33 2.47
CA MET A 33 1.75 -17.48 2.78
C MET A 33 2.18 -18.23 1.50
N ALA A 34 2.78 -19.42 1.66
CA ALA A 34 3.03 -20.32 0.54
C ALA A 34 1.71 -20.62 -0.20
N ALA A 35 1.74 -20.55 -1.54
CA ALA A 35 0.54 -20.55 -2.36
C ALA A 35 -0.28 -21.85 -2.26
N ASP A 36 0.39 -22.98 -1.99
CA ASP A 36 -0.21 -24.31 -1.82
C ASP A 36 -1.11 -24.42 -0.56
N LEU A 37 -0.94 -23.53 0.39
CA LEU A 37 -1.77 -23.48 1.62
C LEU A 37 -3.03 -22.63 1.45
N LEU A 38 -3.19 -21.90 0.35
CA LEU A 38 -4.21 -20.86 0.22
C LEU A 38 -5.52 -21.32 -0.40
N ASP A 39 -5.60 -22.51 -0.97
CA ASP A 39 -6.80 -22.95 -1.70
C ASP A 39 -8.05 -22.92 -0.82
N GLY A 40 -8.09 -23.70 0.26
CA GLY A 40 -9.21 -23.70 1.19
C GLY A 40 -9.41 -22.40 1.95
N ILE A 41 -8.33 -21.62 2.17
CA ILE A 41 -8.41 -20.27 2.75
C ILE A 41 -9.18 -19.35 1.81
N THR A 42 -8.85 -19.36 0.52
CA THR A 42 -9.51 -18.52 -0.49
C THR A 42 -10.98 -18.88 -0.67
N PHE A 43 -11.33 -20.18 -0.61
CA PHE A 43 -12.72 -20.60 -0.58
C PHE A 43 -13.48 -19.97 0.60
N ARG A 44 -12.93 -20.04 1.81
CA ARG A 44 -13.55 -19.48 3.02
C ARG A 44 -13.59 -17.94 3.02
N VAL A 45 -12.61 -17.30 2.42
CA VAL A 45 -12.65 -15.85 2.14
C VAL A 45 -13.81 -15.51 1.19
N GLY A 46 -14.08 -16.35 0.19
CA GLY A 46 -15.23 -16.20 -0.69
C GLY A 46 -16.58 -16.29 0.04
N LEU A 47 -16.71 -17.23 0.99
CA LEU A 47 -17.88 -17.33 1.84
C LEU A 47 -18.08 -16.05 2.68
N LEU A 48 -17.01 -15.54 3.29
CA LEU A 48 -17.07 -14.30 4.07
C LEU A 48 -17.42 -13.09 3.20
N SER A 49 -16.85 -13.00 1.99
CA SER A 49 -17.14 -11.92 1.04
C SER A 49 -18.62 -11.93 0.63
N ALA A 50 -19.22 -13.11 0.48
CA ALA A 50 -20.65 -13.27 0.22
C ALA A 50 -21.52 -12.78 1.38
N LEU A 51 -21.13 -13.04 2.64
CA LEU A 51 -21.80 -12.49 3.82
C LEU A 51 -21.63 -10.96 3.89
N ARG A 52 -20.41 -10.45 3.64
CA ARG A 52 -20.12 -9.02 3.68
C ARG A 52 -20.96 -8.25 2.65
N SER A 53 -21.04 -8.76 1.43
CA SER A 53 -21.87 -8.15 0.39
C SER A 53 -23.34 -8.06 0.81
N ARG A 54 -23.91 -9.16 1.35
CA ARG A 54 -25.30 -9.16 1.84
C ARG A 54 -25.51 -8.22 3.00
N LYS A 55 -24.57 -8.19 3.95
CA LYS A 55 -24.59 -7.25 5.08
C LYS A 55 -24.66 -5.80 4.61
N LEU A 56 -24.02 -5.50 3.50
CA LEU A 56 -23.96 -4.18 2.88
C LEU A 56 -24.99 -4.04 1.74
N SER A 57 -26.14 -4.70 1.87
CA SER A 57 -27.29 -4.58 0.94
C SER A 57 -26.97 -4.96 -0.52
N GLY A 58 -26.09 -5.94 -0.71
CA GLY A 58 -25.73 -6.47 -2.02
C GLY A 58 -24.64 -5.68 -2.75
N GLN A 59 -24.00 -4.70 -2.09
CA GLN A 59 -22.86 -3.99 -2.65
C GLN A 59 -21.75 -4.99 -3.03
N ALA A 60 -21.06 -4.70 -4.11
CA ALA A 60 -19.96 -5.52 -4.59
C ALA A 60 -18.77 -5.47 -3.62
N ILE A 61 -18.24 -6.65 -3.29
CA ILE A 61 -17.01 -6.84 -2.51
C ILE A 61 -15.91 -7.24 -3.46
N GLY A 62 -14.75 -6.59 -3.40
CA GLY A 62 -13.57 -6.98 -4.14
C GLY A 62 -12.77 -8.07 -3.42
N VAL A 63 -12.15 -8.97 -4.17
CA VAL A 63 -11.18 -9.95 -3.65
C VAL A 63 -9.94 -9.93 -4.53
N MET A 64 -8.81 -9.47 -3.96
CA MET A 64 -7.53 -9.44 -4.65
C MET A 64 -6.66 -10.63 -4.28
N ILE A 65 -6.15 -11.32 -5.29
CA ILE A 65 -5.24 -12.45 -5.14
C ILE A 65 -3.82 -12.00 -5.53
N THR A 66 -2.99 -11.76 -4.52
CA THR A 66 -1.61 -11.28 -4.67
C THR A 66 -0.80 -11.45 -3.39
N ALA A 67 0.52 -11.59 -3.52
CA ALA A 67 1.45 -11.45 -2.41
C ALA A 67 2.44 -10.30 -2.61
N SER A 68 2.09 -9.30 -3.44
CA SER A 68 2.84 -8.04 -3.62
C SER A 68 4.34 -8.32 -3.89
N HIS A 69 5.24 -7.99 -2.97
CA HIS A 69 6.70 -8.09 -3.09
C HIS A 69 7.28 -9.49 -2.81
N ASN A 70 6.47 -10.47 -2.40
CA ASN A 70 6.96 -11.82 -2.14
C ASN A 70 7.33 -12.54 -3.46
N PRO A 71 8.19 -13.58 -3.41
CA PRO A 71 8.48 -14.42 -4.57
C PRO A 71 7.23 -15.16 -5.07
N ALA A 72 7.25 -15.64 -6.31
CA ALA A 72 6.09 -16.25 -6.96
C ALA A 72 5.54 -17.53 -6.30
N LYS A 73 6.34 -18.21 -5.47
CA LYS A 73 5.91 -19.38 -4.66
C LYS A 73 4.91 -19.01 -3.56
N ASP A 74 4.89 -17.77 -3.14
CA ASP A 74 3.93 -17.22 -2.17
C ASP A 74 2.75 -16.60 -2.92
N ASN A 75 1.60 -16.56 -2.28
CA ASN A 75 0.45 -15.78 -2.72
C ASN A 75 -0.31 -15.24 -1.50
N GLY A 76 -1.39 -14.53 -1.76
CA GLY A 76 -2.25 -13.99 -0.72
C GLY A 76 -3.65 -13.73 -1.24
N VAL A 77 -4.56 -13.53 -0.31
CA VAL A 77 -5.94 -13.12 -0.61
C VAL A 77 -6.37 -12.04 0.37
N LYS A 78 -6.89 -10.94 -0.17
CA LYS A 78 -7.38 -9.79 0.61
C LYS A 78 -8.74 -9.32 0.09
N ILE A 79 -9.60 -8.89 1.03
CA ILE A 79 -10.94 -8.39 0.75
C ILE A 79 -10.91 -6.87 0.63
N VAL A 80 -11.69 -6.34 -0.30
CA VAL A 80 -11.86 -4.92 -0.58
C VAL A 80 -13.32 -4.53 -0.36
N ASP A 81 -13.56 -3.58 0.52
CA ASP A 81 -14.89 -3.07 0.83
C ASP A 81 -15.45 -2.17 -0.29
N PRO A 82 -16.76 -1.87 -0.31
CA PRO A 82 -17.45 -1.27 -1.45
C PRO A 82 -16.89 0.06 -1.94
N MET A 83 -16.34 0.90 -1.07
CA MET A 83 -15.75 2.18 -1.48
C MET A 83 -14.30 2.07 -1.94
N GLY A 84 -13.81 0.84 -2.13
CA GLY A 84 -12.44 0.57 -2.51
C GLY A 84 -11.48 0.57 -1.32
N ASP A 85 -11.99 0.62 -0.10
CA ASP A 85 -11.20 0.56 1.13
C ASP A 85 -10.80 -0.89 1.44
N MET A 86 -9.86 -1.07 2.36
CA MET A 86 -9.55 -2.39 2.92
C MET A 86 -10.71 -2.87 3.81
N LEU A 87 -10.83 -4.19 3.95
CA LEU A 87 -11.84 -4.81 4.82
C LEU A 87 -11.88 -4.16 6.20
N GLU A 88 -13.08 -3.84 6.68
CA GLU A 88 -13.30 -3.31 8.03
C GLU A 88 -12.70 -4.22 9.11
N GLN A 89 -12.03 -3.62 10.10
CA GLN A 89 -11.22 -4.34 11.08
C GLN A 89 -12.02 -5.40 11.87
N GLU A 90 -13.26 -5.12 12.20
CA GLU A 90 -14.13 -6.07 12.92
C GLU A 90 -14.37 -7.36 12.12
N TRP A 91 -14.32 -7.29 10.79
CA TRP A 91 -14.54 -8.45 9.92
C TRP A 91 -13.31 -9.36 9.78
N GLU A 92 -12.12 -8.89 10.16
CA GLU A 92 -10.91 -9.71 10.19
C GLU A 92 -11.00 -10.86 11.20
N VAL A 93 -11.72 -10.63 12.31
CA VAL A 93 -12.00 -11.67 13.31
C VAL A 93 -12.85 -12.79 12.71
N TYR A 94 -13.88 -12.45 11.94
CA TYR A 94 -14.73 -13.42 11.27
C TYR A 94 -14.01 -14.18 10.16
N ALA A 95 -13.12 -13.50 9.44
CA ALA A 95 -12.22 -14.15 8.47
C ALA A 95 -11.36 -15.21 9.16
N THR A 96 -10.72 -14.84 10.25
CA THR A 96 -9.87 -15.72 11.06
C THR A 96 -10.69 -16.90 11.62
N GLN A 97 -11.89 -16.66 12.15
CA GLN A 97 -12.77 -17.69 12.69
C GLN A 97 -13.16 -18.70 11.60
N LEU A 98 -13.63 -18.24 10.45
CA LEU A 98 -14.11 -19.11 9.37
C LEU A 98 -12.97 -19.94 8.76
N VAL A 99 -11.77 -19.33 8.61
CA VAL A 99 -10.62 -20.02 8.03
C VAL A 99 -10.10 -21.14 8.94
N ASN A 100 -10.24 -21.05 10.26
CA ASN A 100 -9.73 -22.05 11.19
C ASN A 100 -10.76 -23.13 11.59
N CYS A 101 -11.91 -23.22 10.91
CA CYS A 101 -12.85 -24.34 11.12
C CYS A 101 -12.17 -25.67 10.74
N ALA A 102 -12.27 -26.66 11.62
CA ALA A 102 -11.55 -27.92 11.48
C ALA A 102 -12.19 -28.90 10.48
N THR A 103 -13.49 -28.81 10.22
CA THR A 103 -14.22 -29.70 9.31
C THR A 103 -15.09 -28.91 8.35
N HIS A 104 -15.51 -29.55 7.25
CA HIS A 104 -16.39 -28.92 6.25
C HIS A 104 -17.78 -28.59 6.83
N GLU A 105 -18.28 -29.43 7.75
CA GLU A 105 -19.52 -29.16 8.49
C GLU A 105 -19.36 -27.92 9.37
N ALA A 106 -18.21 -27.79 10.07
CA ALA A 106 -17.93 -26.62 10.91
C ALA A 106 -17.82 -25.34 10.08
N VAL A 107 -17.30 -25.40 8.85
CA VAL A 107 -17.30 -24.23 7.93
C VAL A 107 -18.72 -23.78 7.62
N ALA A 108 -19.60 -24.71 7.24
CA ALA A 108 -20.98 -24.39 6.94
C ALA A 108 -21.72 -23.87 8.20
N ASP A 109 -21.55 -24.52 9.32
CA ASP A 109 -22.21 -24.12 10.58
C ASP A 109 -21.74 -22.72 11.02
N THR A 110 -20.45 -22.44 10.96
CA THR A 110 -19.90 -21.12 11.28
C THR A 110 -20.41 -20.05 10.31
N PHE A 111 -20.54 -20.36 9.02
CA PHE A 111 -21.12 -19.43 8.04
C PHE A 111 -22.56 -19.03 8.44
N PHE A 112 -23.42 -19.99 8.81
CA PHE A 112 -24.79 -19.70 9.22
C PHE A 112 -24.85 -19.00 10.58
N GLN A 113 -24.00 -19.37 11.54
CA GLN A 113 -23.87 -18.68 12.83
C GLN A 113 -23.46 -17.21 12.65
N LEU A 114 -22.49 -16.94 11.81
CA LEU A 114 -22.09 -15.56 11.48
C LEU A 114 -23.22 -14.79 10.79
N ALA A 115 -23.96 -15.43 9.88
CA ALA A 115 -25.11 -14.80 9.25
C ALA A 115 -26.18 -14.38 10.27
N GLU A 116 -26.48 -15.24 11.24
CA GLU A 116 -27.43 -14.95 12.34
C GLU A 116 -26.88 -13.84 13.25
N GLN A 117 -25.66 -13.99 13.74
CA GLN A 117 -25.00 -13.02 14.63
C GLN A 117 -24.94 -11.62 14.02
N LEU A 118 -24.61 -11.54 12.74
CA LEU A 118 -24.47 -10.28 12.01
C LEU A 118 -25.82 -9.79 11.43
N LYS A 119 -26.91 -10.55 11.64
CA LYS A 119 -28.23 -10.24 11.09
C LYS A 119 -28.20 -10.04 9.57
N VAL A 120 -27.58 -10.99 8.86
CA VAL A 120 -27.48 -10.98 7.40
C VAL A 120 -28.68 -11.70 6.79
N ASP A 121 -29.41 -11.05 5.91
CA ASP A 121 -30.46 -11.70 5.11
C ASP A 121 -29.81 -12.55 4.00
N LEU A 122 -29.79 -13.87 4.20
CA LEU A 122 -29.22 -14.83 3.25
C LEU A 122 -30.03 -14.96 1.95
N LYS A 123 -31.23 -14.39 1.87
CA LYS A 123 -32.06 -14.37 0.65
C LYS A 123 -31.74 -13.16 -0.22
N SER A 124 -31.10 -12.13 0.33
CA SER A 124 -30.69 -10.96 -0.43
C SER A 124 -29.60 -11.29 -1.45
N GLY A 125 -29.53 -10.52 -2.52
CA GLY A 125 -28.48 -10.63 -3.53
C GLY A 125 -27.10 -10.31 -2.95
N ALA A 126 -26.07 -10.90 -3.53
CA ALA A 126 -24.68 -10.59 -3.22
C ALA A 126 -23.84 -10.55 -4.49
N LYS A 127 -22.78 -9.76 -4.47
CA LYS A 127 -21.86 -9.62 -5.58
C LYS A 127 -20.41 -9.62 -5.09
N VAL A 128 -19.58 -10.45 -5.72
CA VAL A 128 -18.14 -10.50 -5.50
C VAL A 128 -17.45 -10.24 -6.84
N ILE A 129 -16.48 -9.36 -6.85
CA ILE A 129 -15.60 -9.14 -8.00
C ILE A 129 -14.18 -9.51 -7.61
N ALA A 130 -13.41 -10.07 -8.55
CA ALA A 130 -12.06 -10.53 -8.26
C ALA A 130 -11.04 -10.06 -9.29
N GLY A 131 -9.82 -9.89 -8.83
CA GLY A 131 -8.64 -9.69 -9.64
C GLY A 131 -7.46 -10.46 -9.08
N ARG A 132 -6.44 -10.70 -9.89
CA ARG A 132 -5.21 -11.37 -9.48
C ARG A 132 -3.99 -10.75 -10.17
N ASP A 133 -2.84 -10.90 -9.54
CA ASP A 133 -1.59 -10.56 -10.19
C ASP A 133 -1.11 -11.68 -11.17
N THR A 134 0.14 -11.67 -11.54
CA THR A 134 0.72 -12.58 -12.55
C THR A 134 1.15 -13.94 -12.00
N ARG A 135 1.01 -14.20 -10.70
CA ARG A 135 1.40 -15.47 -10.07
C ARG A 135 0.60 -16.65 -10.65
N PRO A 136 1.25 -17.77 -11.03
CA PRO A 136 0.56 -18.93 -11.60
C PRO A 136 -0.53 -19.51 -10.71
N SER A 137 -0.32 -19.55 -9.40
CA SER A 137 -1.29 -20.04 -8.40
C SER A 137 -2.58 -19.23 -8.35
N GLY A 138 -2.58 -17.98 -8.86
CA GLY A 138 -3.76 -17.12 -8.85
C GLY A 138 -4.96 -17.72 -9.59
N ILE A 139 -4.74 -18.58 -10.60
CA ILE A 139 -5.83 -19.24 -11.36
C ILE A 139 -6.57 -20.26 -10.47
N THR A 140 -5.83 -21.09 -9.75
CA THR A 140 -6.42 -22.10 -8.84
C THR A 140 -7.17 -21.41 -7.68
N LEU A 141 -6.56 -20.39 -7.09
CA LEU A 141 -7.18 -19.63 -6.00
C LEU A 141 -8.45 -18.91 -6.45
N LEU A 142 -8.47 -18.40 -7.69
CA LEU A 142 -9.67 -17.80 -8.27
C LEU A 142 -10.81 -18.82 -8.44
N GLN A 143 -10.48 -20.08 -8.77
CA GLN A 143 -11.47 -21.16 -8.86
C GLN A 143 -12.09 -21.45 -7.49
N ALA A 144 -11.28 -21.51 -6.42
CA ALA A 144 -11.78 -21.69 -5.05
C ALA A 144 -12.75 -20.56 -4.64
N LEU A 145 -12.42 -19.31 -5.00
CA LEU A 145 -13.29 -18.17 -4.78
C LEU A 145 -14.61 -18.28 -5.55
N SER A 146 -14.56 -18.70 -6.81
CA SER A 146 -15.73 -18.91 -7.67
C SER A 146 -16.64 -20.01 -7.12
N ASP A 147 -16.06 -21.11 -6.62
CA ASP A 147 -16.83 -22.21 -6.02
C ASP A 147 -17.55 -21.77 -4.74
N ALA A 148 -16.92 -20.93 -3.91
CA ALA A 148 -17.58 -20.35 -2.74
C ALA A 148 -18.76 -19.44 -3.14
N CYS A 149 -18.58 -18.61 -4.17
CA CYS A 149 -19.64 -17.74 -4.68
C CYS A 149 -20.81 -18.58 -5.25
N SER A 150 -20.49 -19.65 -5.96
CA SER A 150 -21.51 -20.59 -6.49
C SER A 150 -22.29 -21.28 -5.37
N ALA A 151 -21.60 -21.80 -4.34
CA ALA A 151 -22.22 -22.46 -3.19
C ALA A 151 -23.12 -21.52 -2.38
N THR A 152 -22.87 -20.23 -2.42
CA THR A 152 -23.64 -19.19 -1.71
C THR A 152 -24.60 -18.41 -2.61
N ASN A 153 -24.81 -18.83 -3.86
CA ASN A 153 -25.65 -18.13 -4.84
C ASN A 153 -25.29 -16.62 -4.92
N THR A 154 -23.99 -16.34 -5.02
CA THR A 154 -23.42 -14.99 -5.09
C THR A 154 -22.99 -14.70 -6.53
N SER A 155 -23.36 -13.55 -7.07
CA SER A 155 -22.88 -13.11 -8.39
C SER A 155 -21.36 -12.92 -8.34
N PHE A 156 -20.65 -13.53 -9.30
CA PHE A 156 -19.20 -13.49 -9.37
C PHE A 156 -18.72 -12.93 -10.69
N VAL A 157 -17.77 -11.97 -10.64
CA VAL A 157 -17.15 -11.39 -11.85
C VAL A 157 -15.63 -11.45 -11.70
N ASP A 158 -14.97 -12.16 -12.63
CA ASP A 158 -13.50 -12.22 -12.71
C ASP A 158 -12.99 -11.16 -13.70
N TYR A 159 -12.32 -10.13 -13.16
CA TYR A 159 -11.62 -9.09 -13.93
C TYR A 159 -10.22 -9.51 -14.39
N LYS A 160 -9.85 -10.77 -14.21
CA LYS A 160 -8.60 -11.36 -14.68
C LYS A 160 -7.36 -10.76 -13.97
N VAL A 161 -6.34 -10.44 -14.80
CA VAL A 161 -5.07 -9.91 -14.30
C VAL A 161 -5.18 -8.40 -14.14
N LEU A 162 -5.04 -7.93 -12.89
CA LEU A 162 -5.11 -6.52 -12.50
C LEU A 162 -3.99 -6.19 -11.52
N THR A 163 -3.63 -4.92 -11.42
CA THR A 163 -2.92 -4.41 -10.25
C THR A 163 -3.87 -4.37 -9.05
N THR A 164 -3.32 -4.39 -7.84
CA THR A 164 -4.13 -4.19 -6.62
C THR A 164 -4.94 -2.90 -6.69
N PRO A 165 -4.36 -1.73 -7.03
CA PRO A 165 -5.13 -0.48 -7.10
C PRO A 165 -6.24 -0.50 -8.17
N GLN A 166 -6.04 -1.19 -9.28
CA GLN A 166 -7.10 -1.33 -10.29
C GLN A 166 -8.31 -2.08 -9.77
N LEU A 167 -8.13 -3.14 -8.95
CA LEU A 167 -9.27 -3.82 -8.35
C LEU A 167 -9.99 -2.93 -7.32
N HIS A 168 -9.25 -2.18 -6.51
CA HIS A 168 -9.83 -1.22 -5.56
C HIS A 168 -10.63 -0.13 -6.30
N TYR A 169 -10.08 0.43 -7.38
CA TYR A 169 -10.77 1.35 -8.27
C TYR A 169 -12.06 0.75 -8.82
N LEU A 170 -12.01 -0.47 -9.38
CA LEU A 170 -13.17 -1.15 -9.95
C LEU A 170 -14.25 -1.43 -8.91
N THR A 171 -13.85 -1.83 -7.70
CA THR A 171 -14.80 -2.08 -6.61
C THR A 171 -15.60 -0.82 -6.29
N ARG A 172 -14.93 0.33 -6.18
CA ARG A 172 -15.61 1.61 -5.98
C ARG A 172 -16.47 2.01 -7.17
N CYS A 173 -15.98 1.85 -8.39
CA CYS A 173 -16.75 2.18 -9.60
C CYS A 173 -18.05 1.38 -9.68
N VAL A 174 -18.00 0.05 -9.47
CA VAL A 174 -19.20 -0.80 -9.49
C VAL A 174 -20.24 -0.35 -8.47
N ASN A 175 -19.82 0.10 -7.29
CA ASN A 175 -20.73 0.50 -6.22
C ASN A 175 -21.23 1.95 -6.32
N THR A 176 -20.58 2.75 -7.14
CA THR A 176 -20.96 4.17 -7.34
C THR A 176 -21.52 4.45 -8.73
N GLU A 177 -21.62 3.43 -9.61
CA GLU A 177 -22.14 3.57 -10.96
C GLU A 177 -23.57 4.14 -10.96
N GLY A 178 -23.82 5.14 -11.79
CA GLY A 178 -25.13 5.80 -11.90
C GLY A 178 -25.52 6.70 -10.73
N THR A 179 -24.64 6.92 -9.76
CA THR A 179 -24.85 7.86 -8.66
C THR A 179 -24.18 9.21 -8.93
N PRO A 180 -24.59 10.29 -8.24
CA PRO A 180 -23.89 11.59 -8.32
C PRO A 180 -22.42 11.51 -7.88
N SER A 181 -22.04 10.49 -7.13
CA SER A 181 -20.66 10.24 -6.64
C SER A 181 -19.93 9.18 -7.46
N SER A 182 -20.32 8.97 -8.73
CA SER A 182 -19.68 8.00 -9.62
C SER A 182 -18.18 8.24 -9.69
N TYR A 183 -17.40 7.20 -9.35
CA TYR A 183 -15.94 7.32 -9.25
C TYR A 183 -15.24 7.22 -10.61
N GLY A 184 -15.86 6.52 -11.55
CA GLY A 184 -15.34 6.33 -12.90
C GLY A 184 -16.10 5.27 -13.69
N GLU A 185 -15.63 4.97 -14.88
CA GLU A 185 -16.16 3.90 -15.73
C GLU A 185 -15.79 2.52 -15.17
N VAL A 186 -16.74 1.58 -15.13
CA VAL A 186 -16.56 0.22 -14.59
C VAL A 186 -15.79 -0.65 -15.59
N SER A 187 -14.55 -0.30 -15.85
CA SER A 187 -13.66 -1.04 -16.73
C SER A 187 -12.19 -0.71 -16.46
N GLU A 188 -11.28 -1.59 -16.85
CA GLU A 188 -9.84 -1.30 -16.87
C GLU A 188 -9.52 -0.12 -17.81
N ALA A 189 -10.18 -0.04 -18.96
CA ALA A 189 -10.03 1.10 -19.87
C ALA A 189 -10.49 2.42 -19.23
N GLY A 190 -11.52 2.38 -18.40
CA GLY A 190 -11.99 3.53 -17.63
C GLY A 190 -10.95 4.05 -16.64
N TYR A 191 -10.22 3.15 -15.97
CA TYR A 191 -9.11 3.52 -15.13
C TYR A 191 -8.03 4.30 -15.90
N TYR A 192 -7.61 3.80 -17.06
CA TYR A 192 -6.60 4.47 -17.88
C TYR A 192 -7.09 5.82 -18.42
N LYS A 193 -8.33 5.90 -18.86
CA LYS A 193 -8.94 7.16 -19.34
C LYS A 193 -8.98 8.22 -18.22
N LYS A 194 -9.39 7.84 -17.02
CA LYS A 194 -9.46 8.73 -15.87
C LYS A 194 -8.07 9.31 -15.56
N ILE A 195 -7.08 8.43 -15.39
CA ILE A 195 -5.71 8.83 -15.07
C ILE A 195 -5.11 9.68 -16.18
N ASN A 196 -5.22 9.28 -17.45
CA ASN A 196 -4.66 10.05 -18.57
C ASN A 196 -5.32 11.43 -18.71
N SER A 197 -6.63 11.52 -18.57
CA SER A 197 -7.34 12.81 -18.60
C SER A 197 -6.91 13.74 -17.45
N ALA A 198 -6.75 13.20 -16.25
CA ALA A 198 -6.28 13.96 -15.10
C ALA A 198 -4.81 14.39 -15.27
N TRP A 199 -3.97 13.50 -15.78
CA TRP A 199 -2.57 13.78 -16.12
C TRP A 199 -2.44 14.93 -17.12
N GLU A 200 -3.18 14.90 -18.25
CA GLU A 200 -3.13 15.97 -19.25
C GLU A 200 -3.56 17.32 -18.67
N ARG A 201 -4.57 17.33 -17.78
CA ARG A 201 -4.99 18.55 -17.07
C ARG A 201 -3.94 19.05 -16.09
N ALA A 202 -3.36 18.16 -15.30
CA ALA A 202 -2.33 18.50 -14.31
C ALA A 202 -1.04 19.02 -14.99
N MET A 203 -0.68 18.44 -16.14
CA MET A 203 0.52 18.83 -16.91
C MET A 203 0.30 19.99 -17.88
N LYS A 204 -0.86 20.61 -17.87
CA LYS A 204 -1.16 21.74 -18.78
C LYS A 204 -0.07 22.81 -18.72
N ASN A 205 0.55 23.10 -19.88
CA ASN A 205 1.68 24.04 -20.03
C ASN A 205 2.94 23.68 -19.24
N LYS A 206 3.06 22.46 -18.74
CA LYS A 206 4.26 21.95 -18.06
C LYS A 206 4.89 20.85 -18.89
N LYS A 207 6.17 20.59 -18.64
CA LYS A 207 6.93 19.50 -19.30
C LYS A 207 7.70 18.71 -18.25
N ALA A 208 7.67 17.42 -18.37
CA ALA A 208 8.52 16.54 -17.56
C ALA A 208 10.01 16.74 -17.91
N SER A 209 10.88 16.51 -16.96
CA SER A 209 12.32 16.76 -17.09
C SER A 209 13.10 15.60 -17.76
N GLY A 210 12.54 15.00 -18.82
CA GLY A 210 13.18 13.96 -19.61
C GLY A 210 12.65 12.54 -19.35
N ALA A 211 13.37 11.54 -19.87
CA ALA A 211 12.95 10.14 -19.80
C ALA A 211 13.01 9.58 -18.38
N LEU A 212 12.03 8.77 -18.02
CA LEU A 212 11.96 8.00 -16.78
C LEU A 212 12.06 6.51 -17.10
N THR A 213 12.98 5.80 -16.46
CA THR A 213 13.03 4.33 -16.53
C THR A 213 12.25 3.75 -15.34
N VAL A 214 11.29 2.89 -15.65
CA VAL A 214 10.40 2.27 -14.66
C VAL A 214 10.70 0.78 -14.57
N ASP A 215 11.24 0.37 -13.45
CA ASP A 215 11.44 -1.03 -13.08
C ASP A 215 10.13 -1.59 -12.52
N CYS A 216 9.55 -2.55 -13.20
CA CYS A 216 8.23 -3.12 -12.87
C CYS A 216 8.30 -4.45 -12.12
N ALA A 217 9.44 -4.77 -11.51
CA ALA A 217 9.63 -5.96 -10.65
C ALA A 217 9.25 -7.30 -11.32
N ASN A 218 9.20 -7.37 -12.64
CA ASN A 218 8.61 -8.47 -13.43
C ASN A 218 7.15 -8.81 -13.02
N GLY A 219 6.45 -7.82 -12.47
CA GLY A 219 5.09 -7.93 -11.96
C GLY A 219 4.04 -7.35 -12.91
N VAL A 220 2.79 -7.33 -12.43
CA VAL A 220 1.64 -6.90 -13.23
C VAL A 220 1.71 -5.42 -13.64
N GLY A 221 2.47 -4.60 -12.92
CA GLY A 221 2.65 -3.18 -13.23
C GLY A 221 3.20 -2.93 -14.64
N GLY A 222 4.11 -3.79 -15.14
CA GLY A 222 4.71 -3.65 -16.47
C GLY A 222 3.70 -3.60 -17.61
N PRO A 223 2.92 -4.67 -17.86
CA PRO A 223 1.89 -4.66 -18.88
C PRO A 223 0.84 -3.56 -18.68
N LYS A 224 0.44 -3.27 -17.42
CA LYS A 224 -0.60 -2.26 -17.16
C LYS A 224 -0.09 -0.83 -17.42
N LEU A 225 1.15 -0.53 -17.05
CA LEU A 225 1.77 0.74 -17.41
C LEU A 225 1.90 0.90 -18.94
N LYS A 226 2.28 -0.15 -19.66
CA LYS A 226 2.34 -0.09 -21.13
C LYS A 226 0.98 0.22 -21.77
N GLU A 227 -0.14 -0.29 -21.22
CA GLU A 227 -1.48 0.08 -21.71
C GLU A 227 -1.79 1.56 -21.46
N LEU A 228 -1.47 2.10 -20.30
CA LEU A 228 -1.62 3.53 -20.02
C LEU A 228 -0.77 4.38 -20.96
N LEU A 229 0.49 4.01 -21.19
CA LEU A 229 1.42 4.75 -22.07
C LEU A 229 0.95 4.84 -23.52
N LYS A 230 0.10 3.91 -24.01
CA LYS A 230 -0.52 4.01 -25.34
C LYS A 230 -1.50 5.19 -25.47
N LEU A 231 -2.07 5.65 -24.36
CA LEU A 231 -3.00 6.78 -24.32
C LEU A 231 -2.28 8.12 -24.10
N MET A 232 -1.09 8.07 -23.51
CA MET A 232 -0.32 9.27 -23.20
C MET A 232 0.40 9.80 -24.44
N ASP A 233 0.41 11.12 -24.60
CA ASP A 233 1.12 11.80 -25.68
C ASP A 233 2.37 12.49 -25.15
N PRO A 234 3.58 11.92 -25.34
CA PRO A 234 4.83 12.51 -24.87
C PRO A 234 5.10 13.89 -25.47
N SER A 235 4.58 14.19 -26.66
CA SER A 235 4.76 15.51 -27.28
C SER A 235 4.06 16.63 -26.49
N LYS A 236 2.96 16.29 -25.81
CA LYS A 236 2.22 17.23 -24.97
C LYS A 236 2.87 17.45 -23.61
N THR A 237 3.40 16.41 -22.98
CA THR A 237 3.83 16.42 -21.57
C THR A 237 5.34 16.28 -21.36
N GLY A 238 6.07 15.82 -22.39
CA GLY A 238 7.50 15.59 -22.32
C GLY A 238 7.91 14.33 -21.56
N LEU A 239 6.95 13.55 -21.01
CA LEU A 239 7.28 12.34 -20.29
C LEU A 239 7.44 11.17 -21.26
N GLU A 240 8.63 10.60 -21.29
CA GLU A 240 8.95 9.35 -21.97
C GLU A 240 9.28 8.29 -20.93
N CYS A 241 8.51 7.21 -20.88
CA CYS A 241 8.73 6.10 -19.96
C CYS A 241 9.37 4.91 -20.67
N LYS A 242 10.51 4.44 -20.11
CA LYS A 242 11.12 3.17 -20.50
C LYS A 242 10.79 2.11 -19.46
N VAL A 243 9.98 1.14 -19.83
CA VAL A 243 9.62 0.01 -18.95
C VAL A 243 10.71 -1.05 -19.00
N VAL A 244 11.16 -1.52 -17.84
CA VAL A 244 12.17 -2.59 -17.67
C VAL A 244 11.70 -3.57 -16.60
N ASN A 245 12.30 -4.76 -16.54
CA ASN A 245 11.91 -5.83 -15.63
C ASN A 245 10.39 -6.07 -15.70
N ASP A 246 9.91 -6.45 -16.89
CA ASP A 246 8.48 -6.65 -17.16
C ASP A 246 8.17 -8.03 -17.76
N ASP A 247 9.04 -9.02 -17.52
CA ASP A 247 8.88 -10.40 -17.98
C ASP A 247 7.91 -11.19 -17.07
N VAL A 248 6.62 -10.97 -17.28
CA VAL A 248 5.55 -11.63 -16.51
C VAL A 248 5.35 -13.10 -16.87
N LEU A 249 6.01 -13.59 -17.93
CA LEU A 249 5.90 -14.99 -18.36
C LEU A 249 6.86 -15.91 -17.59
N LYS A 250 7.80 -15.35 -16.82
CA LYS A 250 8.76 -16.06 -16.00
C LYS A 250 8.50 -15.80 -14.51
N PRO A 251 7.67 -16.61 -13.86
CA PRO A 251 7.31 -16.39 -12.46
C PRO A 251 8.52 -16.34 -11.51
N GLU A 252 9.58 -17.08 -11.83
CA GLU A 252 10.79 -17.18 -11.01
C GLU A 252 11.58 -15.89 -10.89
N VAL A 253 11.37 -14.93 -11.82
CA VAL A 253 12.05 -13.62 -11.75
C VAL A 253 11.20 -12.52 -11.09
N LEU A 254 9.96 -12.82 -10.70
CA LEU A 254 9.08 -11.87 -10.03
C LEU A 254 9.72 -11.37 -8.71
N ASN A 255 9.91 -10.05 -8.60
CA ASN A 255 10.58 -9.38 -7.46
C ASN A 255 12.03 -9.84 -7.19
N LEU A 256 12.64 -10.59 -8.10
CA LEU A 256 14.00 -11.11 -7.89
C LEU A 256 15.03 -10.05 -8.28
N ASP A 257 15.79 -9.56 -7.28
CA ASP A 257 16.82 -8.52 -7.42
C ASP A 257 16.34 -7.24 -8.16
N CYS A 258 15.05 -6.95 -8.10
CA CYS A 258 14.42 -5.78 -8.72
C CYS A 258 13.19 -5.34 -7.91
N GLY A 259 12.60 -4.21 -8.30
CA GLY A 259 11.38 -3.68 -7.71
C GLY A 259 11.60 -2.84 -6.45
N ALA A 260 10.51 -2.21 -6.00
CA ALA A 260 10.52 -1.23 -4.91
C ALA A 260 11.06 -1.80 -3.59
N ASP A 261 10.68 -3.03 -3.23
CA ASP A 261 11.16 -3.66 -1.99
C ASP A 261 12.67 -3.92 -2.00
N PHE A 262 13.21 -4.34 -3.16
CA PHE A 262 14.66 -4.50 -3.33
C PHE A 262 15.40 -3.19 -3.10
N VAL A 263 14.96 -2.11 -3.76
CA VAL A 263 15.60 -0.78 -3.63
C VAL A 263 15.54 -0.30 -2.18
N LYS A 264 14.38 -0.43 -1.54
CA LYS A 264 14.18 0.01 -0.14
C LYS A 264 15.04 -0.78 0.85
N THR A 265 15.03 -2.10 0.74
CA THR A 265 15.72 -2.97 1.73
C THR A 265 17.21 -3.03 1.51
N ARG A 266 17.67 -3.03 0.26
CA ARG A 266 19.10 -3.09 -0.08
C ARG A 266 19.77 -1.74 -0.12
N GLN A 267 18.99 -0.63 -0.14
CA GLN A 267 19.49 0.75 -0.24
C GLN A 267 20.48 0.91 -1.41
N ARG A 268 20.14 0.32 -2.55
CA ARG A 268 20.90 0.39 -3.79
C ARG A 268 19.98 0.14 -4.99
N ALA A 269 20.45 0.56 -6.16
CA ALA A 269 19.76 0.29 -7.42
C ALA A 269 19.77 -1.22 -7.78
N PRO A 270 18.74 -1.70 -8.50
CA PRO A 270 18.74 -3.02 -9.10
C PRO A 270 19.98 -3.27 -9.98
N PRO A 271 20.53 -4.49 -9.98
CA PRO A 271 21.73 -4.78 -10.79
C PRO A 271 21.44 -4.86 -12.30
N ASN A 272 20.20 -5.18 -12.69
CA ASN A 272 19.82 -5.38 -14.10
C ASN A 272 18.42 -4.78 -14.37
N PRO A 273 18.31 -3.89 -15.40
CA PRO A 273 19.44 -3.24 -16.04
C PRO A 273 20.12 -2.26 -15.07
N LYS A 274 21.45 -2.14 -15.16
CA LYS A 274 22.20 -1.24 -14.28
C LYS A 274 21.89 0.22 -14.61
N PRO A 275 21.41 1.01 -13.64
CA PRO A 275 21.16 2.43 -13.83
C PRO A 275 22.43 3.20 -14.17
N GLN A 276 22.31 4.09 -15.15
CA GLN A 276 23.40 5.01 -15.47
C GLN A 276 23.34 6.24 -14.54
N PRO A 277 24.51 6.78 -14.13
CA PRO A 277 24.55 8.03 -13.39
C PRO A 277 23.83 9.16 -14.15
N GLY A 278 23.07 9.99 -13.43
CA GLY A 278 22.23 11.05 -13.99
C GLY A 278 20.88 10.60 -14.54
N GLY A 279 20.68 9.30 -14.76
CA GLY A 279 19.40 8.75 -15.22
C GLY A 279 18.31 8.84 -14.16
N ARG A 280 17.05 9.03 -14.59
CA ARG A 280 15.87 9.07 -13.74
C ARG A 280 15.25 7.68 -13.67
N TRP A 281 15.04 7.17 -12.45
CA TRP A 281 14.59 5.82 -12.23
C TRP A 281 13.53 5.75 -11.13
N CYS A 282 12.57 4.87 -11.29
CA CYS A 282 11.70 4.42 -10.21
C CYS A 282 11.45 2.91 -10.31
N SER A 283 11.07 2.30 -9.21
CA SER A 283 10.68 0.89 -9.14
C SER A 283 9.28 0.76 -8.54
N LEU A 284 8.47 -0.10 -9.15
CA LEU A 284 7.20 -0.61 -8.62
C LEU A 284 7.45 -1.96 -7.92
N ASP A 285 6.46 -2.47 -7.20
CA ASP A 285 6.48 -3.86 -6.71
C ASP A 285 5.58 -4.78 -7.56
N GLY A 286 5.46 -6.04 -7.15
CA GLY A 286 4.84 -7.09 -7.99
C GLY A 286 3.37 -6.86 -8.33
N ASP A 287 2.58 -6.16 -7.51
CA ASP A 287 1.18 -5.79 -7.74
C ASP A 287 0.95 -4.29 -7.94
N ALA A 288 2.05 -3.52 -8.03
CA ALA A 288 2.09 -2.10 -8.36
C ALA A 288 1.32 -1.20 -7.37
N ASP A 289 1.44 -1.49 -6.08
CA ASP A 289 0.90 -0.64 -5.02
C ASP A 289 1.98 0.13 -4.24
N ARG A 290 3.28 -0.06 -4.59
CA ARG A 290 4.43 0.63 -3.99
C ARG A 290 5.30 1.28 -5.04
N LEU A 291 5.86 2.45 -4.69
CA LEU A 291 6.71 3.25 -5.55
C LEU A 291 7.95 3.73 -4.80
N ILE A 292 9.14 3.50 -5.37
CA ILE A 292 10.41 4.06 -4.90
C ILE A 292 11.12 4.70 -6.08
N TYR A 293 11.48 5.99 -5.96
CA TYR A 293 12.37 6.66 -6.90
C TYR A 293 13.82 6.52 -6.45
N TYR A 294 14.74 6.58 -7.38
CA TYR A 294 16.18 6.63 -7.08
C TYR A 294 17.00 7.30 -8.18
N TRP A 295 18.15 7.78 -7.79
CA TRP A 295 19.06 8.51 -8.64
C TRP A 295 20.51 8.29 -8.20
N ILE A 296 21.41 8.20 -9.18
CA ILE A 296 22.84 8.14 -8.95
C ILE A 296 23.42 9.47 -9.45
N ASP A 297 24.02 10.22 -8.53
CA ASP A 297 24.64 11.49 -8.86
C ASP A 297 25.78 11.28 -9.87
N PRO A 298 25.75 11.94 -11.04
CA PRO A 298 26.75 11.73 -12.08
C PRO A 298 28.15 12.25 -11.69
N GLU A 299 28.26 13.17 -10.74
CA GLU A 299 29.53 13.76 -10.30
C GLU A 299 30.17 12.95 -9.16
N THR A 300 29.36 12.55 -8.17
CA THR A 300 29.83 11.89 -6.94
C THR A 300 29.64 10.39 -6.94
N THR A 301 28.84 9.85 -7.86
CA THR A 301 28.37 8.46 -7.90
C THR A 301 27.58 8.04 -6.66
N GLN A 302 27.17 8.98 -5.82
CA GLN A 302 26.35 8.74 -4.66
C GLN A 302 24.94 8.29 -5.08
N PHE A 303 24.44 7.24 -4.42
CA PHE A 303 23.08 6.76 -4.60
C PHE A 303 22.10 7.52 -3.69
N PHE A 304 21.05 8.06 -4.27
CA PHE A 304 19.94 8.70 -3.57
C PHE A 304 18.68 7.88 -3.78
N MET A 305 17.97 7.60 -2.69
CA MET A 305 16.69 6.93 -2.69
C MET A 305 15.60 7.91 -2.26
N PHE A 306 14.49 7.93 -2.99
CA PHE A 306 13.30 8.71 -2.66
C PHE A 306 12.18 7.73 -2.36
N ASP A 307 12.10 7.35 -1.11
CA ASP A 307 11.12 6.42 -0.58
C ASP A 307 9.79 7.10 -0.23
N GLY A 308 8.89 6.37 0.43
CA GLY A 308 7.59 6.90 0.80
C GLY A 308 7.65 8.19 1.63
N ASP A 309 8.67 8.35 2.49
CA ASP A 309 8.84 9.58 3.28
C ASP A 309 9.15 10.78 2.37
N ARG A 310 10.01 10.57 1.38
CA ARG A 310 10.36 11.58 0.39
C ARG A 310 9.21 11.92 -0.54
N ILE A 311 8.41 10.93 -0.95
CA ILE A 311 7.23 11.13 -1.77
C ILE A 311 6.17 11.91 -0.97
N ALA A 312 5.92 11.53 0.29
CA ALA A 312 4.98 12.22 1.16
C ALA A 312 5.36 13.70 1.38
N THR A 313 6.64 13.97 1.67
CA THR A 313 7.10 15.35 1.88
C THR A 313 7.04 16.19 0.61
N LEU A 314 7.33 15.59 -0.55
CA LEU A 314 7.20 16.25 -1.85
C LEU A 314 5.74 16.62 -2.14
N ALA A 315 4.81 15.67 -1.99
CA ALA A 315 3.39 15.87 -2.19
C ALA A 315 2.83 16.93 -1.22
N ALA A 316 3.11 16.80 0.07
CA ALA A 316 2.66 17.75 1.10
C ALA A 316 3.16 19.16 0.84
N SER A 317 4.44 19.33 0.48
CA SER A 317 5.03 20.63 0.12
C SER A 317 4.31 21.26 -1.06
N PHE A 318 4.07 20.49 -2.12
CA PHE A 318 3.43 21.00 -3.34
C PHE A 318 1.97 21.39 -3.11
N ILE A 319 1.22 20.55 -2.40
CA ILE A 319 -0.18 20.84 -2.09
C ILE A 319 -0.29 22.06 -1.19
N ALA A 320 0.59 22.23 -0.20
CA ALA A 320 0.63 23.44 0.62
C ALA A 320 0.94 24.71 -0.19
N ASP A 321 1.87 24.63 -1.18
CA ASP A 321 2.15 25.73 -2.11
C ASP A 321 0.91 26.09 -2.96
N LEU A 322 0.21 25.07 -3.48
CA LEU A 322 -1.05 25.28 -4.24
C LEU A 322 -2.14 25.91 -3.37
N PHE A 323 -2.27 25.49 -2.09
CA PHE A 323 -3.24 26.06 -1.16
C PHE A 323 -3.02 27.54 -0.92
N ARG A 324 -1.77 27.91 -0.63
CA ARG A 324 -1.40 29.33 -0.46
C ARG A 324 -1.73 30.14 -1.73
N THR A 325 -1.37 29.61 -2.89
CA THR A 325 -1.63 30.27 -4.17
C THR A 325 -3.13 30.37 -4.46
N ALA A 326 -3.90 29.33 -4.13
CA ALA A 326 -5.36 29.31 -4.32
C ALA A 326 -6.13 30.14 -3.29
N GLY A 327 -5.47 30.63 -2.22
CA GLY A 327 -6.12 31.35 -1.11
C GLY A 327 -7.03 30.44 -0.28
N LEU A 328 -6.59 29.21 -0.02
CA LEU A 328 -7.30 28.20 0.77
C LEU A 328 -6.72 28.03 2.18
N ASP A 329 -5.68 28.81 2.54
CA ASP A 329 -5.10 28.78 3.86
C ASP A 329 -6.14 29.08 4.95
N GLY A 330 -6.25 28.19 5.93
CA GLY A 330 -7.24 28.29 7.01
C GLY A 330 -8.65 27.83 6.67
N GLU A 331 -8.97 27.56 5.40
CA GLU A 331 -10.27 27.00 4.99
C GLU A 331 -10.28 25.47 5.08
N LEU A 332 -9.15 24.82 4.77
CA LEU A 332 -8.99 23.36 4.73
C LEU A 332 -7.70 22.97 5.47
N ARG A 333 -7.70 21.76 6.04
CA ARG A 333 -6.59 21.21 6.81
C ARG A 333 -5.84 20.16 6.01
N ILE A 334 -4.51 20.36 5.85
CA ILE A 334 -3.60 19.37 5.31
C ILE A 334 -2.90 18.68 6.49
N GLY A 335 -2.76 17.35 6.44
CA GLY A 335 -1.99 16.60 7.42
C GLY A 335 -1.17 15.49 6.78
N VAL A 336 -0.06 15.15 7.41
CA VAL A 336 0.81 14.04 7.00
C VAL A 336 0.72 12.92 8.02
N VAL A 337 0.49 11.70 7.56
CA VAL A 337 0.42 10.52 8.43
C VAL A 337 1.61 9.61 8.12
N GLN A 338 2.33 9.22 9.17
CA GLN A 338 3.54 8.42 9.10
C GLN A 338 3.48 7.24 10.07
N THR A 339 4.31 6.23 9.84
CA THR A 339 4.58 5.17 10.83
C THR A 339 5.86 5.47 11.61
N ALA A 340 6.14 4.69 12.64
CA ALA A 340 7.40 4.77 13.38
C ALA A 340 8.65 4.57 12.49
N TYR A 341 8.51 3.96 11.30
CA TYR A 341 9.60 3.78 10.34
C TYR A 341 9.97 5.03 9.54
N ALA A 342 9.17 6.09 9.58
CA ALA A 342 9.49 7.34 8.91
C ALA A 342 10.78 7.93 9.48
N ASN A 343 11.64 8.45 8.60
CA ASN A 343 12.90 9.07 9.00
C ASN A 343 12.63 10.34 9.82
N GLY A 344 13.32 10.52 10.94
CA GLY A 344 13.14 11.69 11.81
C GLY A 344 13.41 13.03 11.11
N ALA A 345 14.24 13.05 10.07
CA ALA A 345 14.46 14.25 9.26
C ALA A 345 13.22 14.59 8.42
N SER A 346 12.49 13.60 7.89
CA SER A 346 11.24 13.85 7.15
C SER A 346 10.17 14.44 8.06
N THR A 347 10.00 13.89 9.26
CA THR A 347 9.07 14.42 10.27
C THR A 347 9.39 15.87 10.61
N LYS A 348 10.66 16.17 10.92
CA LYS A 348 11.11 17.54 11.20
C LYS A 348 10.88 18.49 10.02
N TYR A 349 11.11 18.02 8.79
CA TYR A 349 10.87 18.83 7.60
C TYR A 349 9.40 19.21 7.48
N VAL A 350 8.49 18.26 7.68
CA VAL A 350 7.03 18.52 7.64
C VAL A 350 6.59 19.48 8.75
N GLU A 351 6.99 19.21 10.00
CA GLU A 351 6.53 20.01 11.15
C GLU A 351 7.16 21.40 11.22
N GLN A 352 8.47 21.50 10.97
CA GLN A 352 9.22 22.75 11.19
C GLN A 352 9.34 23.61 9.92
N HIS A 353 9.47 22.98 8.75
CA HIS A 353 9.65 23.72 7.49
C HIS A 353 8.31 23.93 6.77
N LEU A 354 7.50 22.88 6.61
CA LEU A 354 6.18 23.01 5.99
C LEU A 354 5.12 23.53 6.96
N GLN A 355 5.34 23.45 8.26
CA GLN A 355 4.40 23.82 9.32
C GLN A 355 3.07 23.06 9.24
N LEU A 356 3.14 21.79 8.83
CA LEU A 356 1.99 20.89 8.74
C LEU A 356 1.98 19.89 9.90
N PRO A 357 0.80 19.50 10.41
CA PRO A 357 0.68 18.49 11.45
C PRO A 357 1.12 17.11 10.93
N VAL A 358 1.84 16.37 11.78
CA VAL A 358 2.21 14.97 11.56
C VAL A 358 1.52 14.09 12.58
N VAL A 359 0.85 13.04 12.12
CA VAL A 359 0.25 12.00 12.95
C VAL A 359 1.01 10.70 12.75
N CYS A 360 1.51 10.11 13.85
CA CYS A 360 2.13 8.80 13.82
C CYS A 360 1.12 7.71 14.17
N THR A 361 1.06 6.65 13.37
CA THR A 361 0.16 5.50 13.57
C THR A 361 0.95 4.21 13.71
N PRO A 362 0.36 3.13 14.26
CA PRO A 362 0.91 1.80 14.13
C PRO A 362 1.15 1.43 12.66
N THR A 363 2.09 0.51 12.44
CA THR A 363 2.42 0.02 11.09
C THR A 363 1.25 -0.71 10.47
N GLY A 364 1.00 -0.43 9.21
CA GLY A 364 -0.07 -0.99 8.39
C GLY A 364 -0.91 0.09 7.74
N VAL A 365 -0.98 0.02 6.43
CA VAL A 365 -1.62 1.05 5.59
C VAL A 365 -3.06 1.39 6.00
N LYS A 366 -3.79 0.44 6.59
CA LYS A 366 -5.14 0.66 7.12
C LYS A 366 -5.18 1.74 8.21
N HIS A 367 -4.20 1.73 9.13
CA HIS A 367 -4.10 2.73 10.19
C HIS A 367 -3.75 4.11 9.63
N LEU A 368 -2.84 4.16 8.64
CA LEU A 368 -2.49 5.41 7.98
C LEU A 368 -3.68 5.99 7.23
N HIS A 369 -4.37 5.16 6.44
CA HIS A 369 -5.55 5.58 5.67
C HIS A 369 -6.64 6.16 6.59
N HIS A 370 -6.99 5.44 7.65
CA HIS A 370 -7.99 5.91 8.62
C HIS A 370 -7.61 7.25 9.28
N ALA A 371 -6.34 7.40 9.68
CA ALA A 371 -5.87 8.65 10.27
C ALA A 371 -5.83 9.81 9.25
N ALA A 372 -5.51 9.51 8.00
CA ALA A 372 -5.49 10.49 6.91
C ALA A 372 -6.88 11.03 6.58
N CYS A 373 -7.93 10.21 6.70
CA CYS A 373 -9.33 10.64 6.55
C CYS A 373 -9.79 11.70 7.57
N ALA A 374 -9.04 11.94 8.66
CA ALA A 374 -9.33 12.99 9.62
C ALA A 374 -8.95 14.41 9.14
N PHE A 375 -8.26 14.51 8.02
CA PHE A 375 -7.88 15.76 7.36
C PHE A 375 -8.72 16.00 6.10
N ASP A 376 -8.83 17.26 5.69
CA ASP A 376 -9.45 17.59 4.40
C ASP A 376 -8.57 17.08 3.25
N ILE A 377 -7.22 17.15 3.44
CA ILE A 377 -6.25 16.47 2.60
C ILE A 377 -5.29 15.71 3.50
N GLY A 378 -5.34 14.38 3.41
CA GLY A 378 -4.48 13.48 4.16
C GLY A 378 -3.39 12.87 3.26
N VAL A 379 -2.14 13.22 3.51
CA VAL A 379 -0.99 12.62 2.82
C VAL A 379 -0.43 11.50 3.68
N TYR A 380 -0.40 10.29 3.16
CA TYR A 380 0.23 9.19 3.87
C TYR A 380 1.04 8.28 2.95
N PHE A 381 2.22 7.91 3.40
CA PHE A 381 3.06 6.90 2.77
C PHE A 381 3.80 6.12 3.86
N GLU A 382 3.83 4.80 3.71
CA GLU A 382 4.80 3.98 4.42
C GLU A 382 6.19 4.15 3.79
N ALA A 383 7.24 4.00 4.58
CA ALA A 383 8.62 4.10 4.08
C ALA A 383 8.96 3.11 2.95
N ASN A 384 8.15 2.06 2.75
CA ASN A 384 8.28 1.10 1.65
C ASN A 384 7.71 1.61 0.31
N GLY A 385 7.14 2.84 0.30
CA GLY A 385 6.56 3.48 -0.88
C GLY A 385 5.09 3.19 -1.13
N HIS A 386 4.39 2.49 -0.23
CA HIS A 386 2.94 2.33 -0.31
C HIS A 386 2.24 3.50 0.34
N GLY A 387 1.42 4.21 -0.39
CA GLY A 387 0.69 5.36 0.12
C GLY A 387 -0.10 6.09 -0.94
N THR A 388 -0.76 7.17 -0.56
CA THR A 388 -1.54 8.03 -1.45
C THR A 388 -1.82 9.39 -0.80
N VAL A 389 -2.51 10.27 -1.52
CA VAL A 389 -3.06 11.54 -1.01
C VAL A 389 -4.58 11.48 -1.12
N LEU A 390 -5.25 11.55 0.01
CA LEU A 390 -6.72 11.56 0.07
C LEU A 390 -7.24 13.00 0.05
N PHE A 391 -8.26 13.22 -0.75
CA PHE A 391 -9.01 14.46 -0.79
C PHE A 391 -10.43 14.20 -0.30
N SER A 392 -10.84 14.87 0.78
CA SER A 392 -12.21 14.77 1.28
C SER A 392 -13.21 15.32 0.26
N THR A 393 -14.46 14.88 0.35
CA THR A 393 -15.54 15.43 -0.49
C THR A 393 -15.66 16.95 -0.32
N ASP A 394 -15.50 17.44 0.91
CA ASP A 394 -15.57 18.87 1.21
C ASP A 394 -14.41 19.65 0.57
N ALA A 395 -13.20 19.08 0.55
CA ALA A 395 -12.06 19.67 -0.14
C ALA A 395 -12.33 19.81 -1.65
N VAL A 396 -12.77 18.72 -2.30
CA VAL A 396 -13.09 18.73 -3.73
C VAL A 396 -14.19 19.73 -4.05
N GLN A 397 -15.27 19.76 -3.28
CA GLN A 397 -16.35 20.74 -3.45
C GLN A 397 -15.86 22.18 -3.24
N THR A 398 -14.94 22.40 -2.29
CA THR A 398 -14.35 23.73 -2.07
C THR A 398 -13.54 24.17 -3.29
N PHE A 399 -12.73 23.29 -3.88
CA PHE A 399 -12.01 23.59 -5.12
C PHE A 399 -12.95 23.94 -6.28
N GLU A 400 -14.08 23.25 -6.39
CA GLU A 400 -15.06 23.50 -7.46
C GLU A 400 -15.78 24.83 -7.29
N LYS A 401 -16.17 25.19 -6.06
CA LYS A 401 -16.93 26.40 -5.75
C LYS A 401 -16.09 27.67 -5.71
N LYS A 402 -14.80 27.55 -5.36
CA LYS A 402 -13.87 28.69 -5.22
C LYS A 402 -13.72 29.43 -6.54
N GLN A 403 -14.05 30.72 -6.52
CA GLN A 403 -13.88 31.61 -7.69
C GLN A 403 -12.46 32.20 -7.67
N PRO A 404 -11.63 31.96 -8.69
CA PRO A 404 -10.29 32.52 -8.74
C PRO A 404 -10.33 34.03 -9.01
N GLN A 405 -9.49 34.77 -8.28
CA GLN A 405 -9.35 36.23 -8.43
C GLN A 405 -8.14 36.61 -9.28
N SER A 406 -7.32 35.62 -9.68
CA SER A 406 -6.14 35.83 -10.54
C SER A 406 -5.88 34.61 -11.40
N PRO A 407 -5.10 34.74 -12.50
CA PRO A 407 -4.66 33.61 -13.31
C PRO A 407 -3.89 32.55 -12.49
N ALA A 408 -3.06 32.99 -11.52
CA ALA A 408 -2.30 32.09 -10.65
C ALA A 408 -3.21 31.26 -9.73
N GLN A 409 -4.25 31.89 -9.12
CA GLN A 409 -5.25 31.18 -8.35
C GLN A 409 -6.02 30.18 -9.20
N LYS A 410 -6.38 30.55 -10.43
CA LYS A 410 -7.04 29.64 -11.36
C LYS A 410 -6.18 28.42 -11.66
N GLU A 411 -4.90 28.63 -11.99
CA GLU A 411 -3.97 27.53 -12.27
C GLU A 411 -3.83 26.59 -11.05
N ALA A 412 -3.69 27.15 -9.84
CA ALA A 412 -3.60 26.37 -8.62
C ALA A 412 -4.85 25.52 -8.35
N LEU A 413 -6.05 26.10 -8.49
CA LEU A 413 -7.31 25.37 -8.34
C LEU A 413 -7.49 24.29 -9.40
N ASP A 414 -7.17 24.59 -10.67
CA ASP A 414 -7.24 23.60 -11.77
C ASP A 414 -6.27 22.44 -11.52
N THR A 415 -5.08 22.72 -10.98
CA THR A 415 -4.10 21.69 -10.61
C THR A 415 -4.59 20.83 -9.44
N LEU A 416 -5.17 21.44 -8.38
CA LEU A 416 -5.74 20.69 -7.24
C LEU A 416 -6.86 19.75 -7.68
N ARG A 417 -7.77 20.21 -8.55
CA ARG A 417 -8.83 19.38 -9.14
C ARG A 417 -8.26 18.21 -9.95
N ALA A 418 -7.24 18.50 -10.75
CA ALA A 418 -6.59 17.48 -11.57
C ALA A 418 -5.86 16.43 -10.69
N LEU A 419 -5.20 16.85 -9.61
CA LEU A 419 -4.55 15.93 -8.66
C LEU A 419 -5.56 15.04 -7.93
N ALA A 420 -6.72 15.59 -7.51
CA ALA A 420 -7.77 14.79 -6.87
C ALA A 420 -8.33 13.68 -7.77
N ASP A 421 -8.31 13.89 -9.11
CA ASP A 421 -8.71 12.88 -10.10
C ASP A 421 -7.56 11.95 -10.49
N LEU A 422 -6.31 12.44 -10.52
CA LEU A 422 -5.12 11.68 -10.89
C LEU A 422 -4.75 10.65 -9.83
N ILE A 423 -4.74 11.09 -8.56
CA ILE A 423 -4.31 10.27 -7.44
C ILE A 423 -5.43 9.30 -7.06
N ASN A 424 -5.11 8.03 -6.95
CA ASN A 424 -6.10 7.02 -6.58
C ASN A 424 -6.59 7.25 -5.15
N GLN A 425 -7.90 7.47 -5.00
CA GLN A 425 -8.55 7.79 -3.72
C GLN A 425 -8.98 6.55 -2.92
N THR A 426 -8.57 5.35 -3.35
CA THR A 426 -8.99 4.10 -2.70
C THR A 426 -7.84 3.44 -1.94
N VAL A 427 -6.65 3.42 -2.53
CA VAL A 427 -5.45 2.74 -1.98
C VAL A 427 -4.21 3.29 -2.68
N GLY A 428 -3.02 3.05 -2.14
CA GLY A 428 -1.76 3.36 -2.80
C GLY A 428 -1.67 2.75 -4.19
N ASP A 429 -1.29 3.56 -5.17
CA ASP A 429 -1.27 3.19 -6.59
C ASP A 429 0.03 3.70 -7.21
N ALA A 430 0.99 2.81 -7.37
CA ALA A 430 2.33 3.15 -7.81
C ALA A 430 2.36 3.86 -9.18
N ILE A 431 1.42 3.54 -10.09
CA ILE A 431 1.32 4.21 -11.40
C ILE A 431 0.80 5.64 -11.23
N SER A 432 -0.26 5.82 -10.47
CA SER A 432 -0.85 7.12 -10.17
C SER A 432 0.13 8.00 -9.37
N ASP A 433 0.80 7.43 -8.37
CA ASP A 433 1.78 8.14 -7.54
C ASP A 433 3.03 8.54 -8.35
N MET A 434 3.47 7.69 -9.30
CA MET A 434 4.53 8.03 -10.24
C MET A 434 4.14 9.27 -11.06
N LEU A 435 2.94 9.31 -11.60
CA LEU A 435 2.47 10.48 -12.36
C LEU A 435 2.31 11.72 -11.47
N MET A 436 1.85 11.57 -10.23
CA MET A 436 1.82 12.67 -9.25
C MET A 436 3.22 13.25 -9.03
N VAL A 437 4.23 12.41 -8.82
CA VAL A 437 5.62 12.87 -8.65
C VAL A 437 6.09 13.64 -9.89
N GLU A 438 5.82 13.13 -11.09
CA GLU A 438 6.19 13.79 -12.35
C GLU A 438 5.48 15.15 -12.53
N VAL A 439 4.20 15.25 -12.16
CA VAL A 439 3.48 16.54 -12.11
C VAL A 439 4.19 17.53 -11.19
N ILE A 440 4.53 17.10 -9.98
CA ILE A 440 5.14 17.99 -8.97
C ILE A 440 6.51 18.47 -9.46
N LEU A 441 7.35 17.57 -9.96
CA LEU A 441 8.68 17.93 -10.48
C LEU A 441 8.57 18.91 -11.67
N ALA A 442 7.62 18.67 -12.58
CA ALA A 442 7.38 19.56 -13.72
C ALA A 442 6.91 20.96 -13.30
N HIS A 443 5.99 21.05 -12.32
CA HIS A 443 5.51 22.33 -11.81
C HIS A 443 6.59 23.12 -11.05
N LYS A 444 7.45 22.42 -10.28
CA LYS A 444 8.57 23.05 -9.56
C LYS A 444 9.77 23.35 -10.48
N GLY A 445 9.80 22.80 -11.69
CA GLY A 445 10.97 22.87 -12.58
C GLY A 445 12.18 22.13 -12.00
N TRP A 446 11.94 21.06 -11.22
CA TRP A 446 12.95 20.30 -10.50
C TRP A 446 13.37 19.04 -11.25
N GLY A 447 14.66 18.72 -11.17
CA GLY A 447 15.19 17.39 -11.41
C GLY A 447 15.29 16.57 -10.11
N LEU A 448 15.78 15.33 -10.21
CA LEU A 448 15.98 14.49 -9.02
C LEU A 448 17.06 15.05 -8.08
N ARG A 449 18.03 15.81 -8.60
CA ARG A 449 19.04 16.50 -7.77
C ARG A 449 18.38 17.54 -6.85
N ASP A 450 17.47 18.36 -7.38
CA ASP A 450 16.77 19.38 -6.58
C ASP A 450 15.95 18.73 -5.49
N TRP A 451 15.24 17.63 -5.81
CA TRP A 451 14.49 16.85 -4.82
C TRP A 451 15.41 16.23 -3.76
N ALA A 452 16.57 15.68 -4.14
CA ALA A 452 17.56 15.14 -3.19
C ALA A 452 18.05 16.18 -2.19
N MET A 453 18.13 17.45 -2.59
CA MET A 453 18.66 18.54 -1.78
C MET A 453 17.61 19.21 -0.87
N THR A 454 16.36 18.78 -0.86
CA THR A 454 15.30 19.39 -0.01
C THR A 454 15.58 19.25 1.48
N TYR A 455 16.06 18.10 1.91
CA TYR A 455 16.58 17.83 3.26
C TYR A 455 17.50 16.61 3.21
N GLN A 456 18.20 16.32 4.28
CA GLN A 456 19.07 15.15 4.38
C GLN A 456 18.49 14.15 5.36
N ASP A 457 18.32 12.90 4.91
CA ASP A 457 17.88 11.81 5.79
C ASP A 457 18.94 11.50 6.84
N LEU A 458 18.48 11.19 8.04
CA LEU A 458 19.36 10.62 9.05
C LEU A 458 19.78 9.20 8.61
N PRO A 459 21.07 8.85 8.69
CA PRO A 459 21.50 7.49 8.49
C PRO A 459 20.71 6.54 9.38
N ASN A 460 20.19 5.47 8.80
CA ASN A 460 19.33 4.54 9.52
C ASN A 460 19.65 3.08 9.18
N ARG A 461 19.24 2.18 10.07
CA ARG A 461 19.37 0.74 9.91
C ARG A 461 18.09 0.05 10.38
N LEU A 462 17.62 -0.89 9.57
CA LEU A 462 16.60 -1.85 9.95
C LEU A 462 17.24 -3.23 10.13
N VAL A 463 17.04 -3.83 11.30
CA VAL A 463 17.59 -5.15 11.65
C VAL A 463 16.47 -6.12 11.95
N ARG A 464 16.54 -7.31 11.39
CA ARG A 464 15.69 -8.44 11.75
C ARG A 464 16.39 -9.24 12.87
N VAL A 465 15.70 -9.40 13.99
CA VAL A 465 16.22 -10.10 15.18
C VAL A 465 15.38 -11.35 15.42
N GLU A 466 15.99 -12.52 15.34
CA GLU A 466 15.33 -13.77 15.74
C GLU A 466 15.22 -13.84 17.26
N VAL A 467 14.04 -14.22 17.74
CA VAL A 467 13.70 -14.34 19.16
C VAL A 467 13.00 -15.68 19.42
N GLY A 468 13.00 -16.14 20.66
CA GLY A 468 12.30 -17.36 21.04
C GLY A 468 10.79 -17.22 20.98
N ASN A 469 10.27 -16.05 21.38
CA ASN A 469 8.84 -15.71 21.33
C ASN A 469 8.64 -14.22 21.03
N LYS A 470 8.15 -13.90 19.83
CA LYS A 470 7.88 -12.51 19.43
C LYS A 470 6.67 -11.88 20.15
N ASP A 471 5.73 -12.69 20.65
CA ASP A 471 4.51 -12.22 21.28
C ASP A 471 4.76 -11.61 22.67
N LEU A 472 5.98 -11.78 23.22
CA LEU A 472 6.44 -11.07 24.41
C LEU A 472 6.57 -9.55 24.18
N PHE A 473 6.79 -9.13 22.93
CA PHE A 473 7.06 -7.74 22.57
C PHE A 473 5.77 -7.01 22.24
N GLN A 474 5.16 -6.40 23.25
CA GLN A 474 3.98 -5.55 23.08
C GLN A 474 4.40 -4.08 22.97
N THR A 475 3.72 -3.34 22.12
CA THR A 475 4.05 -1.95 21.81
C THR A 475 2.98 -0.97 22.26
N THR A 476 3.39 0.27 22.45
CA THR A 476 2.54 1.44 22.71
C THR A 476 3.05 2.63 21.88
N ASP A 477 2.39 3.79 21.98
CA ASP A 477 2.81 5.02 21.32
C ASP A 477 3.05 4.83 19.81
N ALA A 478 2.06 4.25 19.11
CA ALA A 478 2.14 3.93 17.69
C ALA A 478 3.40 3.09 17.33
N GLU A 479 3.68 2.07 18.11
CA GLU A 479 4.83 1.15 17.99
C GLU A 479 6.21 1.79 18.23
N ARG A 480 6.27 3.04 18.66
CA ARG A 480 7.54 3.73 18.96
C ARG A 480 8.17 3.29 20.26
N LYS A 481 7.42 2.63 21.16
CA LYS A 481 7.88 2.13 22.46
C LYS A 481 7.35 0.74 22.75
N LEU A 482 8.14 -0.03 23.48
CA LEU A 482 7.69 -1.29 24.06
C LEU A 482 7.01 -1.05 25.40
N SER A 483 5.85 -1.68 25.62
CA SER A 483 5.21 -1.79 26.92
C SER A 483 5.58 -3.09 27.62
N GLN A 484 5.97 -4.13 26.86
CA GLN A 484 6.48 -5.41 27.32
C GLN A 484 7.61 -5.89 26.40
N PRO A 485 8.59 -6.65 26.90
CA PRO A 485 8.81 -7.05 28.31
C PRO A 485 9.26 -5.88 29.20
N ALA A 486 8.94 -5.95 30.49
CA ALA A 486 9.29 -4.92 31.46
C ALA A 486 10.81 -4.68 31.50
N GLY A 487 11.24 -3.40 31.52
CA GLY A 487 12.65 -2.99 31.53
C GLY A 487 13.32 -2.92 30.15
N CYS A 488 12.79 -3.59 29.13
CA CYS A 488 13.38 -3.59 27.79
C CYS A 488 13.42 -2.18 27.18
N GLN A 489 12.33 -1.42 27.29
CA GLN A 489 12.27 -0.05 26.78
C GLN A 489 13.25 0.88 27.51
N ASP A 490 13.41 0.73 28.81
CA ASP A 490 14.34 1.56 29.59
C ASP A 490 15.80 1.36 29.15
N GLU A 491 16.18 0.11 28.85
CA GLU A 491 17.52 -0.20 28.33
C GLU A 491 17.72 0.39 26.91
N ILE A 492 16.70 0.30 26.05
CA ILE A 492 16.72 0.94 24.72
C ILE A 492 16.90 2.45 24.86
N ASP A 493 16.10 3.11 25.72
CA ASP A 493 16.17 4.55 25.94
C ASP A 493 17.53 5.00 26.49
N GLN A 494 18.14 4.22 27.41
CA GLN A 494 19.48 4.46 27.90
C GLN A 494 20.55 4.30 26.81
N CYS A 495 20.35 3.35 25.90
CA CYS A 495 21.24 3.17 24.76
C CYS A 495 21.14 4.36 23.80
N VAL A 496 19.93 4.79 23.42
CA VAL A 496 19.66 5.91 22.50
C VAL A 496 20.30 7.21 23.00
N LYS A 497 20.23 7.51 24.31
CA LYS A 497 20.79 8.74 24.91
C LYS A 497 22.29 8.93 24.70
N LYS A 498 23.02 7.88 24.30
CA LYS A 498 24.47 7.95 24.06
C LYS A 498 24.84 8.49 22.67
N TYR A 499 23.86 8.71 21.79
CA TYR A 499 24.07 9.11 20.41
C TYR A 499 23.37 10.43 20.09
N THR A 500 23.91 11.16 19.11
CA THR A 500 23.36 12.45 18.70
C THR A 500 22.25 12.27 17.65
N ASN A 501 21.15 13.00 17.80
CA ASN A 501 19.98 12.94 16.91
C ASN A 501 19.48 11.50 16.69
N ALA A 502 19.57 10.68 17.73
CA ALA A 502 19.29 9.26 17.61
C ALA A 502 17.86 8.91 18.05
N ARG A 503 17.34 7.88 17.41
CA ARG A 503 16.07 7.24 17.76
C ARG A 503 16.16 5.75 17.43
N SER A 504 15.55 4.93 18.27
CA SER A 504 15.41 3.49 17.99
C SER A 504 14.12 2.96 18.60
N PHE A 505 13.54 1.97 17.94
CA PHE A 505 12.41 1.22 18.46
C PHE A 505 12.49 -0.24 18.01
N ALA A 506 11.76 -1.09 18.71
CA ALA A 506 11.62 -2.50 18.39
C ALA A 506 10.15 -2.91 18.40
N ARG A 507 9.77 -3.85 17.54
CA ARG A 507 8.43 -4.44 17.50
C ARG A 507 8.44 -5.87 16.98
N ALA A 508 7.42 -6.65 17.33
CA ALA A 508 7.18 -7.95 16.71
C ALA A 508 6.93 -7.80 15.20
N SER A 509 7.51 -8.68 14.39
CA SER A 509 7.25 -8.67 12.95
C SER A 509 5.86 -9.22 12.64
N GLY A 510 5.04 -8.44 11.93
CA GLY A 510 3.70 -8.83 11.48
C GLY A 510 3.66 -9.50 10.10
N THR A 511 4.79 -9.45 9.34
CA THR A 511 4.85 -9.90 7.94
C THR A 511 5.65 -11.18 7.73
N GLU A 512 6.20 -11.76 8.79
CA GLU A 512 6.97 -13.00 8.71
C GLU A 512 6.04 -14.21 8.62
N ASN A 513 6.31 -15.07 7.63
CA ASN A 513 5.60 -16.34 7.50
C ASN A 513 5.99 -17.29 8.65
N TYR A 514 5.03 -18.06 9.13
CA TYR A 514 5.29 -19.15 10.08
C TYR A 514 6.38 -20.11 9.51
N PRO A 515 7.34 -20.62 10.31
CA PRO A 515 7.45 -20.53 11.77
C PRO A 515 8.30 -19.38 12.32
N SER A 516 8.60 -18.36 11.54
CA SER A 516 9.52 -17.29 11.93
C SER A 516 9.05 -16.53 13.18
N GLN A 517 9.94 -16.45 14.18
CA GLN A 517 9.79 -15.65 15.39
C GLN A 517 10.80 -14.51 15.31
N ALA A 518 10.38 -13.34 14.83
CA ALA A 518 11.29 -12.22 14.64
C ALA A 518 10.70 -10.90 15.15
N CYS A 519 11.59 -10.08 15.68
CA CYS A 519 11.37 -8.66 15.91
C CYS A 519 12.09 -7.82 14.87
N ARG A 520 11.56 -6.64 14.59
CA ARG A 520 12.20 -5.61 13.77
C ARG A 520 12.73 -4.52 14.69
N VAL A 521 14.00 -4.20 14.53
CA VAL A 521 14.67 -3.08 15.21
C VAL A 521 15.00 -2.03 14.17
N TYR A 522 14.52 -0.82 14.37
CA TYR A 522 14.89 0.37 13.60
C TYR A 522 15.77 1.27 14.46
N ALA A 523 16.82 1.81 13.88
CA ALA A 523 17.67 2.81 14.52
C ALA A 523 18.09 3.87 13.50
N GLU A 524 18.15 5.13 13.93
CA GLU A 524 18.71 6.25 13.19
C GLU A 524 19.59 7.09 14.10
N ALA A 525 20.61 7.73 13.55
CA ALA A 525 21.52 8.61 14.29
C ALA A 525 22.20 9.62 13.35
N ALA A 526 23.02 10.54 13.91
CA ALA A 526 23.68 11.58 13.15
C ALA A 526 24.67 11.04 12.10
N THR A 527 25.29 9.90 12.35
CA THR A 527 26.24 9.27 11.42
C THR A 527 25.88 7.80 11.15
N ARG A 528 26.35 7.28 10.01
CA ARG A 528 26.12 5.87 9.63
C ARG A 528 26.68 4.91 10.68
N SER A 529 27.88 5.19 11.18
CA SER A 529 28.53 4.35 12.20
C SER A 529 27.73 4.32 13.50
N GLU A 530 27.18 5.46 13.94
CA GLU A 530 26.34 5.54 15.12
C GLU A 530 25.00 4.81 14.93
N ALA A 531 24.37 4.93 13.75
CA ALA A 531 23.12 4.23 13.44
C ALA A 531 23.32 2.71 13.44
N ASP A 532 24.42 2.22 12.85
CA ASP A 532 24.76 0.80 12.80
C ASP A 532 25.09 0.25 14.20
N ASP A 533 25.86 0.96 15.00
CA ASP A 533 26.19 0.59 16.38
C ASP A 533 24.98 0.57 17.29
N LEU A 534 24.12 1.61 17.21
CA LEU A 534 22.87 1.67 17.94
C LEU A 534 21.94 0.51 17.57
N ALA A 535 21.77 0.24 16.26
CA ALA A 535 20.93 -0.85 15.79
C ALA A 535 21.41 -2.22 16.34
N ASN A 536 22.70 -2.47 16.33
CA ASN A 536 23.27 -3.71 16.84
C ASN A 536 23.09 -3.85 18.36
N LYS A 537 23.27 -2.77 19.14
CA LYS A 537 23.07 -2.78 20.59
C LYS A 537 21.60 -3.02 20.95
N VAL A 538 20.67 -2.34 20.26
CA VAL A 538 19.23 -2.55 20.48
C VAL A 538 18.81 -3.96 20.03
N ALA A 539 19.36 -4.47 18.93
CA ALA A 539 19.12 -5.85 18.52
C ALA A 539 19.58 -6.87 19.57
N HIS A 540 20.74 -6.62 20.22
CA HIS A 540 21.21 -7.45 21.32
C HIS A 540 20.28 -7.40 22.55
N ILE A 541 19.81 -6.21 22.94
CA ILE A 541 18.81 -6.04 24.01
C ILE A 541 17.57 -6.87 23.68
N VAL A 542 16.99 -6.69 22.49
CA VAL A 542 15.79 -7.42 22.06
C VAL A 542 16.01 -8.94 22.08
N LYS A 543 17.17 -9.40 21.62
CA LYS A 543 17.53 -10.83 21.64
C LYS A 543 17.57 -11.38 23.06
N THR A 544 18.17 -10.65 24.00
CA THR A 544 18.27 -11.05 25.40
C THR A 544 16.90 -11.19 26.05
N TYR A 545 16.01 -10.23 25.85
CA TYR A 545 14.64 -10.29 26.38
C TYR A 545 13.75 -11.29 25.66
N GLY A 546 14.06 -11.62 24.41
CA GLY A 546 13.30 -12.56 23.57
C GLY A 546 13.60 -14.04 23.81
N GLY A 547 14.57 -14.37 24.68
CA GLY A 547 14.91 -15.77 25.04
C GLY A 547 15.55 -16.55 23.90
N ALA A 548 16.40 -15.94 23.06
CA ALA A 548 17.08 -16.57 21.92
C ALA A 548 18.60 -16.65 22.13
#